data_152ab8233fc13287dedb9c8ea415e445
#
_entry.id   152ab8233fc13287dedb9c8ea415e445
#
_cell.length_a   1.000
_cell.length_b   1.000
_cell.length_c   1.000
_cell.angle_alpha   90.00
_cell.angle_beta   90.00
_cell.angle_gamma   90.00
#
_symmetry.space_group_name_H-M   'P 1'
#
loop_
_entity.id
_entity.type
_entity.pdbx_description
1 polymer ?
#
loop_
_entity_poly.entity_id
_entity_poly.type
_entity_poly.pdbx_seq_one_letter_code
_entity_poly.pdbx_strand_id
1 'polypeptide(L)'
;MPGAKDLIMKLDGTCGYQMQSECDGVHDGSPYKQVNPMQHYENTASERGSRVDGFNPEYGSPTIPTVETLREVMDEKDLWPINKEVWDYHDGGGFHLMSTMYTDLTNHYGPSSSIEEFATKGQAVGAMNSKSIWEVWNYNKFGYGDRYASGLLFWYHNCPVSQVCARMWDYSLEPTASLYHTQNALEPLHAQFDYLKNTVSVYNDYYQAFKDYKVTAEVYDLNSKKVWGKSQKIDIPEDGVVNDIFTIDFPQNITQVHFIKLRLFDTKGKEVANTFYWRSNDKYEGRKTLTGPTSSGFEDLSKLKQVQLKTRYQTYQEGDRHFIKAEIKNPSSTVAFFTQLQLLG
;
A
#
# COMPACT_ATOMS: atom_id res chain seq x y z
N MET A 1 0.17 -32.88 -8.71
CA MET A 1 0.58 -34.23 -8.27
C MET A 1 -0.69 -35.07 -8.11
N PRO A 2 -0.91 -36.09 -8.97
CA PRO A 2 -2.00 -37.04 -8.73
C PRO A 2 -1.80 -37.66 -7.35
N GLY A 3 -2.82 -37.72 -6.54
CA GLY A 3 -2.77 -38.30 -5.22
C GLY A 3 -2.58 -37.30 -4.05
N ALA A 4 -2.12 -36.07 -4.26
CA ALA A 4 -2.04 -35.08 -3.18
C ALA A 4 -3.44 -34.70 -2.68
N LYS A 5 -4.39 -34.50 -3.59
CA LYS A 5 -5.79 -34.25 -3.25
C LYS A 5 -6.38 -35.40 -2.44
N ASP A 6 -6.20 -36.64 -2.90
CA ASP A 6 -6.75 -37.83 -2.24
C ASP A 6 -6.15 -38.00 -0.83
N LEU A 7 -4.85 -37.70 -0.68
CA LEU A 7 -4.18 -37.77 0.62
C LEU A 7 -4.70 -36.71 1.58
N ILE A 8 -4.85 -35.46 1.14
CA ILE A 8 -5.38 -34.36 1.96
C ILE A 8 -6.83 -34.64 2.35
N MET A 9 -7.66 -35.05 1.41
CA MET A 9 -9.06 -35.40 1.68
C MET A 9 -9.18 -36.59 2.63
N LYS A 10 -8.24 -37.54 2.59
CA LYS A 10 -8.20 -38.68 3.52
C LYS A 10 -7.75 -38.29 4.93
N LEU A 11 -6.78 -37.37 5.04
CA LEU A 11 -6.19 -37.00 6.34
C LEU A 11 -6.99 -35.95 7.09
N ASP A 12 -7.51 -34.96 6.37
CA ASP A 12 -8.25 -33.83 6.92
C ASP A 12 -9.72 -33.85 6.43
N GLY A 13 -9.95 -33.78 5.14
CA GLY A 13 -11.30 -33.80 4.54
C GLY A 13 -12.14 -32.54 4.78
N THR A 14 -11.64 -31.58 5.55
CA THR A 14 -12.35 -30.34 5.90
C THR A 14 -11.91 -29.14 5.06
N CYS A 15 -10.69 -29.18 4.51
CA CYS A 15 -10.12 -28.12 3.70
C CYS A 15 -10.37 -28.33 2.20
N GLY A 16 -10.65 -27.24 1.49
CA GLY A 16 -10.62 -27.25 0.02
C GLY A 16 -9.20 -27.51 -0.48
N TYR A 17 -9.07 -28.30 -1.54
CA TYR A 17 -7.80 -28.51 -2.20
C TYR A 17 -7.78 -27.81 -3.55
N GLN A 18 -6.84 -26.87 -3.69
CA GLN A 18 -6.56 -26.17 -4.95
C GLN A 18 -5.28 -26.73 -5.56
N MET A 19 -5.34 -27.26 -6.77
CA MET A 19 -4.21 -27.92 -7.40
C MET A 19 -3.13 -26.94 -7.88
N GLN A 20 -3.56 -25.77 -8.30
CA GLN A 20 -2.71 -24.67 -8.80
C GLN A 20 -3.47 -23.36 -8.70
N SER A 21 -2.78 -22.23 -8.77
CA SER A 21 -3.41 -20.96 -9.09
C SER A 21 -4.10 -21.03 -10.46
N GLU A 22 -5.06 -20.20 -10.73
CA GLU A 22 -5.81 -20.14 -11.99
C GLU A 22 -6.65 -21.39 -12.32
N CYS A 23 -7.23 -22.06 -11.36
CA CYS A 23 -8.16 -23.14 -11.62
C CYS A 23 -9.36 -23.15 -10.66
N ASP A 24 -10.44 -23.80 -11.06
CA ASP A 24 -11.65 -24.07 -10.25
C ASP A 24 -12.28 -22.78 -9.64
N GLY A 25 -12.28 -21.66 -10.36
CA GLY A 25 -12.86 -20.40 -9.92
C GLY A 25 -11.99 -19.55 -8.99
N VAL A 26 -10.77 -19.97 -8.72
CA VAL A 26 -9.77 -19.15 -8.05
C VAL A 26 -9.20 -18.13 -9.03
N HIS A 27 -8.96 -16.92 -8.56
CA HIS A 27 -8.33 -15.85 -9.34
C HIS A 27 -7.01 -16.31 -9.95
N ASP A 28 -6.68 -15.80 -11.13
CA ASP A 28 -5.50 -16.21 -11.90
C ASP A 28 -4.16 -15.62 -11.40
N GLY A 29 -4.14 -15.05 -10.19
CA GLY A 29 -2.98 -14.33 -9.68
C GLY A 29 -2.85 -12.95 -10.35
N SER A 30 -1.98 -12.10 -9.84
CA SER A 30 -1.77 -10.77 -10.39
C SER A 30 -2.43 -9.66 -9.54
N PRO A 31 -2.00 -8.41 -9.58
CA PRO A 31 -0.97 -7.87 -10.48
C PRO A 31 0.46 -8.15 -10.00
N TYR A 32 1.38 -8.33 -10.96
CA TYR A 32 2.83 -8.41 -10.71
C TYR A 32 3.57 -7.13 -11.12
N LYS A 33 2.85 -6.11 -11.48
CA LYS A 33 3.33 -4.80 -11.90
C LYS A 33 2.60 -3.71 -11.12
N GLN A 34 3.07 -2.49 -11.28
CA GLN A 34 2.38 -1.33 -10.71
C GLN A 34 1.02 -1.11 -11.40
N VAL A 35 0.04 -0.75 -10.63
CA VAL A 35 -1.31 -0.44 -11.08
C VAL A 35 -1.73 0.86 -10.41
N ASN A 36 -2.35 1.76 -11.16
CA ASN A 36 -2.91 2.96 -10.54
C ASN A 36 -3.91 2.55 -9.45
N PRO A 37 -3.83 3.06 -8.20
CA PRO A 37 -4.72 2.69 -7.12
C PRO A 37 -6.21 2.72 -7.48
N MET A 38 -6.65 3.66 -8.32
CA MET A 38 -8.04 3.74 -8.77
C MET A 38 -8.46 2.52 -9.59
N GLN A 39 -7.54 1.87 -10.31
CA GLN A 39 -7.83 0.67 -11.10
C GLN A 39 -8.26 -0.52 -10.25
N HIS A 40 -7.80 -0.59 -9.00
CA HIS A 40 -8.24 -1.65 -8.08
C HIS A 40 -9.72 -1.50 -7.72
N TYR A 41 -10.23 -0.26 -7.68
CA TYR A 41 -11.63 0.05 -7.35
C TYR A 41 -12.57 0.00 -8.56
N GLU A 42 -12.06 -0.04 -9.80
CA GLU A 42 -12.92 -0.19 -10.97
C GLU A 42 -13.61 -1.56 -11.01
N ASN A 43 -14.94 -1.54 -11.17
CA ASN A 43 -15.72 -2.77 -11.29
C ASN A 43 -15.76 -3.26 -12.74
N THR A 44 -14.63 -3.57 -13.33
CA THR A 44 -14.57 -4.13 -14.69
C THR A 44 -14.05 -5.56 -14.65
N ALA A 45 -14.89 -6.50 -15.03
CA ALA A 45 -14.63 -7.94 -14.94
C ALA A 45 -13.61 -8.49 -15.95
N SER A 46 -13.03 -7.66 -16.83
CA SER A 46 -12.43 -8.16 -18.06
C SER A 46 -10.89 -8.19 -18.08
N GLU A 47 -10.20 -7.72 -17.03
CA GLU A 47 -8.75 -7.62 -17.08
C GLU A 47 -8.05 -8.28 -15.90
N ARG A 48 -7.05 -9.11 -16.23
CA ARG A 48 -6.12 -9.71 -15.29
C ARG A 48 -5.45 -8.64 -14.44
N GLY A 49 -5.38 -8.88 -13.15
CA GLY A 49 -4.46 -8.15 -12.29
C GLY A 49 -5.00 -6.98 -11.49
N SER A 50 -6.25 -6.63 -11.64
CA SER A 50 -6.89 -5.65 -10.74
C SER A 50 -8.33 -6.03 -10.40
N ARG A 51 -8.75 -7.22 -10.83
CA ARG A 51 -10.07 -7.76 -10.54
C ARG A 51 -10.13 -8.24 -9.10
N VAL A 52 -11.13 -7.77 -8.38
CA VAL A 52 -11.43 -8.24 -7.03
C VAL A 52 -12.58 -9.22 -7.12
N ASP A 53 -12.30 -10.50 -6.98
CA ASP A 53 -13.31 -11.54 -6.84
C ASP A 53 -12.74 -12.80 -6.21
N GLY A 54 -13.56 -13.50 -5.45
CA GLY A 54 -13.22 -14.77 -4.83
C GLY A 54 -11.94 -14.71 -4.00
N PHE A 55 -11.07 -15.66 -4.23
CA PHE A 55 -9.78 -15.81 -3.60
C PHE A 55 -8.66 -15.56 -4.62
N ASN A 56 -7.78 -14.61 -4.36
CA ASN A 56 -6.59 -14.39 -5.16
C ASN A 56 -5.39 -15.09 -4.50
N PRO A 57 -4.86 -16.16 -5.11
CA PRO A 57 -3.80 -16.97 -4.51
C PRO A 57 -2.43 -16.30 -4.57
N GLU A 58 -2.26 -15.27 -5.41
CA GLU A 58 -1.00 -14.55 -5.47
C GLU A 58 -1.13 -13.19 -6.16
N TYR A 59 -0.57 -12.18 -5.54
CA TYR A 59 -0.26 -10.92 -6.18
C TYR A 59 1.13 -10.46 -5.74
N GLY A 60 1.80 -9.63 -6.51
CA GLY A 60 3.18 -9.31 -6.19
C GLY A 60 3.68 -8.03 -6.85
N SER A 61 2.98 -6.92 -6.68
CA SER A 61 3.45 -5.62 -7.18
C SER A 61 4.84 -5.29 -6.63
N PRO A 62 5.83 -5.00 -7.49
CA PRO A 62 7.17 -4.70 -7.07
C PRO A 62 7.32 -3.30 -6.47
N THR A 63 8.39 -3.08 -5.73
CA THR A 63 8.90 -1.77 -5.34
C THR A 63 10.41 -1.70 -5.55
N ILE A 64 11.00 -0.54 -5.45
CA ILE A 64 12.47 -0.37 -5.45
C ILE A 64 13.00 -0.73 -4.05
N PRO A 65 14.14 -1.43 -3.92
CA PRO A 65 14.81 -1.62 -2.64
C PRO A 65 15.17 -0.31 -1.95
N THR A 66 15.52 -0.38 -0.69
CA THR A 66 16.15 0.76 0.00
C THR A 66 17.47 1.13 -0.68
N VAL A 67 17.90 2.37 -0.55
CA VAL A 67 19.16 2.82 -1.17
C VAL A 67 20.36 2.09 -0.56
N GLU A 68 20.27 1.74 0.71
CA GLU A 68 21.27 0.97 1.42
C GLU A 68 21.46 -0.41 0.78
N THR A 69 20.37 -1.14 0.55
CA THR A 69 20.41 -2.43 -0.15
C THR A 69 20.93 -2.30 -1.58
N LEU A 70 20.53 -1.24 -2.31
CA LEU A 70 21.05 -1.00 -3.65
C LEU A 70 22.59 -0.84 -3.64
N ARG A 71 23.14 -0.17 -2.62
CA ARG A 71 24.59 0.00 -2.43
C ARG A 71 25.32 -1.27 -2.01
N GLU A 72 24.63 -2.21 -1.40
CA GLU A 72 25.19 -3.52 -1.07
C GLU A 72 25.30 -4.43 -2.30
N VAL A 73 24.41 -4.28 -3.27
CA VAL A 73 24.31 -5.20 -4.42
C VAL A 73 24.95 -4.67 -5.70
N MET A 74 25.26 -3.37 -5.79
CA MET A 74 25.87 -2.74 -6.96
C MET A 74 26.89 -1.68 -6.59
N ASP A 75 27.88 -1.48 -7.47
CA ASP A 75 28.86 -0.39 -7.34
C ASP A 75 28.20 0.98 -7.51
N GLU A 76 28.66 2.00 -6.77
CA GLU A 76 28.14 3.38 -6.84
C GLU A 76 28.10 3.95 -8.27
N LYS A 77 29.09 3.62 -9.11
CA LYS A 77 29.15 4.06 -10.52
C LYS A 77 28.02 3.52 -11.38
N ASP A 78 27.39 2.41 -10.97
CA ASP A 78 26.32 1.72 -11.72
C ASP A 78 24.92 2.06 -11.17
N LEU A 79 24.87 2.70 -9.98
CA LEU A 79 23.62 3.11 -9.35
C LEU A 79 23.01 4.34 -10.03
N TRP A 80 23.81 5.37 -10.26
CA TRP A 80 23.31 6.61 -10.82
C TRP A 80 24.34 7.38 -11.65
N PRO A 81 24.03 7.81 -12.90
CA PRO A 81 22.81 7.46 -13.63
C PRO A 81 22.66 5.95 -13.79
N ILE A 82 21.44 5.43 -13.86
CA ILE A 82 21.18 4.00 -13.95
C ILE A 82 22.00 3.37 -15.09
N ASN A 83 22.91 2.46 -14.73
CA ASN A 83 23.59 1.61 -15.71
C ASN A 83 22.65 0.48 -16.12
N LYS A 84 21.99 0.63 -17.28
CA LYS A 84 20.95 -0.29 -17.73
C LYS A 84 21.42 -1.75 -17.78
N GLU A 85 22.64 -2.02 -18.21
CA GLU A 85 23.17 -3.40 -18.33
C GLU A 85 23.23 -4.07 -16.94
N VAL A 86 23.76 -3.38 -15.93
CA VAL A 86 23.88 -3.89 -14.56
C VAL A 86 22.49 -4.03 -13.93
N TRP A 87 21.63 -3.03 -14.10
CA TRP A 87 20.29 -3.05 -13.55
C TRP A 87 19.41 -4.14 -14.17
N ASP A 88 19.52 -4.37 -15.48
CA ASP A 88 18.79 -5.46 -16.17
C ASP A 88 19.27 -6.83 -15.67
N TYR A 89 20.56 -6.98 -15.35
CA TYR A 89 21.09 -8.21 -14.73
C TYR A 89 20.46 -8.48 -13.37
N HIS A 90 20.24 -7.45 -12.57
CA HIS A 90 19.62 -7.53 -11.25
C HIS A 90 18.08 -7.44 -11.28
N ASP A 91 17.45 -7.29 -12.45
CA ASP A 91 15.99 -7.16 -12.55
C ASP A 91 15.25 -8.48 -12.24
N GLY A 92 15.94 -9.61 -12.28
CA GLY A 92 15.34 -10.92 -12.00
C GLY A 92 14.48 -11.46 -13.13
N GLY A 93 14.43 -10.80 -14.28
CA GLY A 93 13.79 -11.27 -15.54
C GLY A 93 12.27 -11.27 -15.52
N GLY A 94 11.72 -11.63 -16.65
CA GLY A 94 10.36 -11.69 -17.19
C GLY A 94 9.09 -11.37 -16.37
N PHE A 95 9.02 -11.69 -15.11
CA PHE A 95 7.84 -11.40 -14.30
C PHE A 95 7.88 -10.04 -13.59
N HIS A 96 9.04 -9.44 -13.44
CA HIS A 96 9.22 -8.31 -12.53
C HIS A 96 8.84 -6.97 -13.14
N LEU A 97 8.94 -6.84 -14.46
CA LEU A 97 8.52 -5.65 -15.22
C LEU A 97 9.01 -4.33 -14.60
N MET A 98 10.28 -4.29 -14.15
CA MET A 98 10.86 -3.10 -13.53
C MET A 98 10.90 -1.90 -14.47
N SER A 99 10.94 -2.14 -15.80
CA SER A 99 10.81 -1.07 -16.79
C SER A 99 9.47 -0.32 -16.69
N THR A 100 8.38 -1.01 -16.31
CA THR A 100 7.09 -0.36 -16.05
C THR A 100 7.15 0.43 -14.74
N MET A 101 7.80 -0.10 -13.72
CA MET A 101 8.02 0.59 -12.45
C MET A 101 8.81 1.90 -12.65
N TYR A 102 9.89 1.87 -13.43
CA TYR A 102 10.68 3.08 -13.73
C TYR A 102 9.88 4.13 -14.50
N THR A 103 9.07 3.67 -15.45
CA THR A 103 8.18 4.54 -16.20
C THR A 103 7.13 5.15 -15.29
N ASP A 104 6.47 4.36 -14.48
CA ASP A 104 5.43 4.81 -13.55
C ASP A 104 5.99 5.79 -12.52
N LEU A 105 7.17 5.49 -11.97
CA LEU A 105 7.85 6.37 -11.03
C LEU A 105 8.09 7.76 -11.63
N THR A 106 8.67 7.82 -12.84
CA THR A 106 8.96 9.07 -13.52
C THR A 106 7.68 9.82 -13.88
N ASN A 107 6.67 9.12 -14.36
CA ASN A 107 5.41 9.74 -14.76
C ASN A 107 4.61 10.25 -13.57
N HIS A 108 4.67 9.57 -12.42
CA HIS A 108 3.91 9.94 -11.22
C HIS A 108 4.62 11.01 -10.38
N TYR A 109 5.94 10.88 -10.22
CA TYR A 109 6.71 11.69 -9.27
C TYR A 109 7.76 12.59 -9.94
N GLY A 110 7.80 12.62 -11.27
CA GLY A 110 8.80 13.36 -12.05
C GLY A 110 10.18 12.68 -12.07
N PRO A 111 11.10 13.20 -12.90
CA PRO A 111 12.45 12.67 -13.02
C PRO A 111 13.20 12.76 -11.70
N SER A 112 14.11 11.82 -11.46
CA SER A 112 14.98 11.82 -10.29
C SER A 112 16.36 12.35 -10.64
N SER A 113 17.02 12.97 -9.69
CA SER A 113 18.36 13.54 -9.81
C SER A 113 19.45 12.71 -9.11
N SER A 114 19.04 11.75 -8.26
CA SER A 114 19.95 10.87 -7.52
C SER A 114 19.29 9.52 -7.25
N ILE A 115 20.11 8.56 -6.82
CA ILE A 115 19.62 7.23 -6.44
C ILE A 115 18.71 7.29 -5.19
N GLU A 116 18.99 8.17 -4.24
CA GLU A 116 18.17 8.36 -3.04
C GLU A 116 16.76 8.86 -3.42
N GLU A 117 16.70 9.84 -4.30
CA GLU A 117 15.42 10.35 -4.79
C GLU A 117 14.66 9.28 -5.57
N PHE A 118 15.34 8.54 -6.43
CA PHE A 118 14.77 7.46 -7.22
C PHE A 118 14.21 6.35 -6.31
N ALA A 119 15.00 5.86 -5.36
CA ALA A 119 14.58 4.83 -4.43
C ALA A 119 13.38 5.28 -3.57
N THR A 120 13.42 6.51 -3.05
CA THR A 120 12.31 7.08 -2.26
C THR A 120 11.01 7.15 -3.05
N LYS A 121 11.06 7.60 -4.29
CA LYS A 121 9.89 7.64 -5.19
C LYS A 121 9.38 6.23 -5.49
N GLY A 122 10.27 5.28 -5.73
CA GLY A 122 9.94 3.88 -5.92
C GLY A 122 9.24 3.27 -4.71
N GLN A 123 9.74 3.56 -3.51
CA GLN A 123 9.10 3.16 -2.26
C GLN A 123 7.68 3.74 -2.13
N ALA A 124 7.47 5.01 -2.52
CA ALA A 124 6.16 5.64 -2.47
C ALA A 124 5.16 4.99 -3.45
N VAL A 125 5.59 4.67 -4.67
CA VAL A 125 4.77 3.94 -5.66
C VAL A 125 4.38 2.56 -5.11
N GLY A 126 5.34 1.80 -4.59
CA GLY A 126 5.10 0.48 -3.99
C GLY A 126 4.11 0.53 -2.83
N ALA A 127 4.27 1.52 -1.94
CA ALA A 127 3.40 1.74 -0.79
C ALA A 127 1.94 1.98 -1.18
N MET A 128 1.70 2.87 -2.17
CA MET A 128 0.35 3.14 -2.67
C MET A 128 -0.30 1.88 -3.26
N ASN A 129 0.44 1.15 -4.09
CA ASN A 129 -0.08 -0.06 -4.73
C ASN A 129 -0.41 -1.14 -3.71
N SER A 130 0.52 -1.44 -2.82
CA SER A 130 0.31 -2.48 -1.80
C SER A 130 -0.88 -2.15 -0.90
N LYS A 131 -1.00 -0.92 -0.44
CA LYS A 131 -2.11 -0.50 0.41
C LYS A 131 -3.45 -0.61 -0.32
N SER A 132 -3.55 -0.06 -1.52
CA SER A 132 -4.81 0.04 -2.25
C SER A 132 -5.39 -1.32 -2.62
N ILE A 133 -4.56 -2.32 -2.93
CA ILE A 133 -5.07 -3.66 -3.24
C ILE A 133 -5.67 -4.32 -1.99
N TRP A 134 -5.03 -4.22 -0.84
CA TRP A 134 -5.58 -4.76 0.40
C TRP A 134 -6.87 -4.07 0.81
N GLU A 135 -6.92 -2.75 0.71
CA GLU A 135 -8.11 -1.97 1.06
C GLU A 135 -9.30 -2.26 0.15
N VAL A 136 -9.08 -2.51 -1.15
CA VAL A 136 -10.19 -2.90 -2.03
C VAL A 136 -10.68 -4.32 -1.74
N TRP A 137 -9.82 -5.23 -1.27
CA TRP A 137 -10.27 -6.53 -0.76
C TRP A 137 -11.09 -6.38 0.52
N ASN A 138 -10.66 -5.55 1.46
CA ASN A 138 -11.43 -5.22 2.67
C ASN A 138 -12.81 -4.65 2.34
N TYR A 139 -12.88 -3.71 1.38
CA TYR A 139 -14.16 -3.13 0.92
C TYR A 139 -15.14 -4.19 0.41
N ASN A 140 -14.63 -5.22 -0.25
CA ASN A 140 -15.42 -6.28 -0.88
C ASN A 140 -15.53 -7.56 -0.03
N LYS A 141 -15.07 -7.52 1.23
CA LYS A 141 -15.10 -8.68 2.12
C LYS A 141 -16.47 -9.35 2.11
N PHE A 142 -16.50 -10.65 1.77
CA PHE A 142 -17.69 -11.49 1.75
C PHE A 142 -18.93 -10.87 1.05
N GLY A 143 -18.71 -10.01 0.08
CA GLY A 143 -19.79 -9.37 -0.67
C GLY A 143 -20.37 -8.12 -0.02
N TYR A 144 -19.71 -7.52 0.95
CA TYR A 144 -20.09 -6.21 1.50
C TYR A 144 -20.00 -5.06 0.49
N GLY A 145 -19.10 -5.19 -0.53
CA GLY A 145 -19.00 -4.29 -1.67
C GLY A 145 -19.69 -4.83 -2.91
N ASP A 146 -19.28 -4.32 -4.07
CA ASP A 146 -19.86 -4.68 -5.36
C ASP A 146 -19.45 -6.10 -5.83
N ARG A 147 -18.54 -6.75 -5.12
CA ARG A 147 -17.95 -8.05 -5.45
C ARG A 147 -17.77 -8.90 -4.21
N TYR A 148 -17.48 -10.17 -4.41
CA TYR A 148 -17.18 -11.09 -3.32
C TYR A 148 -15.67 -11.29 -3.23
N ALA A 149 -15.05 -10.88 -2.14
CA ALA A 149 -13.66 -11.14 -1.82
C ALA A 149 -13.55 -11.98 -0.56
N SER A 150 -12.80 -13.08 -0.60
CA SER A 150 -12.61 -14.00 0.52
C SER A 150 -11.16 -14.11 1.00
N GLY A 151 -10.18 -13.78 0.18
CA GLY A 151 -8.78 -13.79 0.56
C GLY A 151 -7.85 -13.33 -0.54
N LEU A 152 -6.67 -12.88 -0.11
CA LEU A 152 -5.60 -12.40 -0.97
C LEU A 152 -4.27 -12.86 -0.39
N LEU A 153 -3.42 -13.50 -1.18
CA LEU A 153 -2.09 -13.91 -0.78
C LEU A 153 -1.04 -13.11 -1.54
N PHE A 154 0.04 -12.76 -0.85
CA PHE A 154 1.13 -12.02 -1.44
C PHE A 154 2.24 -12.94 -1.96
N TRP A 155 2.59 -12.81 -3.23
CA TRP A 155 3.68 -13.52 -3.88
C TRP A 155 4.72 -12.52 -4.37
N TYR A 156 5.88 -12.52 -3.85
CA TYR A 156 6.46 -13.25 -2.75
C TYR A 156 7.02 -12.29 -1.70
N HIS A 157 7.37 -12.79 -0.52
CA HIS A 157 7.64 -11.96 0.65
C HIS A 157 8.97 -11.22 0.56
N ASN A 158 10.03 -11.92 0.23
CA ASN A 158 11.39 -11.40 0.12
C ASN A 158 12.13 -11.99 -1.08
N CYS A 159 13.19 -11.34 -1.52
CA CYS A 159 14.01 -11.77 -2.65
C CYS A 159 15.19 -12.62 -2.17
N PRO A 160 15.35 -13.87 -2.65
CA PRO A 160 16.45 -14.74 -2.23
C PRO A 160 17.78 -14.45 -2.94
N VAL A 161 17.78 -13.58 -3.93
CA VAL A 161 18.95 -13.16 -4.71
C VAL A 161 18.99 -11.64 -4.79
N SER A 162 20.18 -11.07 -5.04
CA SER A 162 20.34 -9.62 -5.18
C SER A 162 19.57 -9.10 -6.38
N GLN A 163 18.48 -8.40 -6.12
CA GLN A 163 17.57 -7.87 -7.14
C GLN A 163 17.26 -6.39 -6.87
N VAL A 164 17.05 -5.64 -7.95
CA VAL A 164 16.49 -4.28 -7.90
C VAL A 164 14.96 -4.27 -7.79
N CYS A 165 14.35 -5.44 -7.71
CA CYS A 165 12.93 -5.66 -7.52
C CYS A 165 12.67 -6.13 -6.08
N ALA A 166 12.28 -5.22 -5.22
CA ALA A 166 11.84 -5.56 -3.86
C ALA A 166 10.33 -5.86 -3.81
N ARG A 167 9.90 -6.41 -2.68
CA ARG A 167 8.52 -6.68 -2.33
C ARG A 167 8.21 -6.06 -0.96
N MET A 168 7.76 -6.87 0.02
CA MET A 168 7.61 -6.44 1.42
C MET A 168 8.97 -6.23 2.09
N TRP A 169 9.93 -7.07 1.75
CA TRP A 169 11.32 -7.01 2.16
C TRP A 169 12.20 -6.99 0.93
N ASP A 170 13.30 -6.29 0.99
CA ASP A 170 14.31 -6.36 -0.05
C ASP A 170 15.32 -7.50 0.18
N TYR A 171 16.38 -7.57 -0.62
CA TYR A 171 17.38 -8.64 -0.52
C TYR A 171 18.11 -8.66 0.83
N SER A 172 18.42 -7.50 1.38
CA SER A 172 19.09 -7.35 2.68
C SER A 172 18.15 -7.50 3.88
N LEU A 173 16.89 -7.90 3.62
CA LEU A 173 15.82 -8.01 4.62
C LEU A 173 15.45 -6.68 5.27
N GLU A 174 15.72 -5.57 4.58
CA GLU A 174 15.20 -4.27 5.00
C GLU A 174 13.71 -4.18 4.64
N PRO A 175 12.87 -3.73 5.58
CA PRO A 175 11.44 -3.57 5.32
C PRO A 175 11.20 -2.39 4.37
N THR A 176 10.48 -2.64 3.30
CA THR A 176 10.08 -1.60 2.36
C THR A 176 8.87 -0.82 2.85
N ALA A 177 8.61 0.34 2.25
CA ALA A 177 7.38 1.08 2.53
C ALA A 177 6.11 0.28 2.21
N SER A 178 6.18 -0.67 1.26
CA SER A 178 5.07 -1.59 0.97
C SER A 178 4.67 -2.43 2.18
N LEU A 179 5.65 -2.90 2.99
CA LEU A 179 5.37 -3.65 4.22
C LEU A 179 4.55 -2.81 5.22
N TYR A 180 5.00 -1.61 5.52
CA TYR A 180 4.34 -0.76 6.52
C TYR A 180 2.94 -0.32 6.08
N HIS A 181 2.77 -0.03 4.78
CA HIS A 181 1.47 0.34 4.23
C HIS A 181 0.51 -0.85 4.14
N THR A 182 1.02 -2.05 3.85
CA THR A 182 0.26 -3.29 3.94
C THR A 182 -0.15 -3.58 5.38
N GLN A 183 0.78 -3.45 6.35
CA GLN A 183 0.48 -3.61 7.77
C GLN A 183 -0.65 -2.68 8.22
N ASN A 184 -0.61 -1.41 7.80
CA ASN A 184 -1.67 -0.46 8.13
C ASN A 184 -3.02 -0.87 7.50
N ALA A 185 -3.04 -1.32 6.22
CA ALA A 185 -4.26 -1.79 5.56
C ALA A 185 -4.84 -3.07 6.19
N LEU A 186 -4.00 -3.87 6.84
CA LEU A 186 -4.35 -5.13 7.51
C LEU A 186 -4.59 -4.98 9.02
N GLU A 187 -4.64 -3.75 9.55
CA GLU A 187 -5.07 -3.56 10.93
C GLU A 187 -6.49 -4.12 11.10
N PRO A 188 -6.76 -4.95 12.13
CA PRO A 188 -8.05 -5.60 12.29
C PRO A 188 -9.25 -4.65 12.41
N LEU A 189 -9.01 -3.42 12.78
CA LEU A 189 -9.98 -2.33 12.75
C LEU A 189 -9.36 -1.17 11.97
N HIS A 190 -9.88 -0.90 10.77
CA HIS A 190 -9.23 0.00 9.82
C HIS A 190 -10.23 0.96 9.18
N ALA A 191 -9.85 2.24 9.08
CA ALA A 191 -10.59 3.24 8.30
C ALA A 191 -9.88 3.46 6.96
N GLN A 192 -10.60 3.34 5.84
CA GLN A 192 -10.03 3.38 4.51
C GLN A 192 -10.75 4.34 3.57
N PHE A 193 -10.07 4.71 2.51
CA PHE A 193 -10.52 5.66 1.49
C PHE A 193 -10.64 4.98 0.12
N ASP A 194 -11.79 5.09 -0.49
CA ASP A 194 -12.00 4.67 -1.89
C ASP A 194 -11.51 5.77 -2.83
N TYR A 195 -10.46 5.47 -3.59
CA TYR A 195 -9.82 6.39 -4.53
C TYR A 195 -10.74 6.80 -5.71
N LEU A 196 -11.69 5.95 -6.08
CA LEU A 196 -12.57 6.17 -7.22
C LEU A 196 -13.84 6.94 -6.82
N LYS A 197 -14.51 6.48 -5.76
CA LYS A 197 -15.76 7.07 -5.25
C LYS A 197 -15.52 8.29 -4.34
N ASN A 198 -14.30 8.48 -3.84
CA ASN A 198 -13.96 9.45 -2.81
C ASN A 198 -14.71 9.23 -1.49
N THR A 199 -15.05 8.00 -1.16
CA THR A 199 -15.81 7.67 0.05
C THR A 199 -14.90 7.12 1.15
N VAL A 200 -15.39 7.18 2.37
CA VAL A 200 -14.74 6.61 3.56
C VAL A 200 -15.51 5.37 3.99
N SER A 201 -14.78 4.31 4.27
CA SER A 201 -15.31 3.04 4.78
C SER A 201 -14.55 2.61 6.04
N VAL A 202 -15.15 1.73 6.85
CA VAL A 202 -14.50 1.14 8.02
C VAL A 202 -14.63 -0.37 7.95
N TYR A 203 -13.49 -1.05 8.07
CA TYR A 203 -13.34 -2.49 8.07
C TYR A 203 -13.13 -3.00 9.50
N ASN A 204 -13.69 -4.14 9.84
CA ASN A 204 -13.56 -4.82 11.11
C ASN A 204 -13.38 -6.32 10.90
N ASP A 205 -12.26 -6.85 11.41
CA ASP A 205 -11.92 -8.28 11.40
C ASP A 205 -12.02 -8.94 12.78
N TYR A 206 -12.49 -8.18 13.77
CA TYR A 206 -12.80 -8.76 15.07
C TYR A 206 -14.18 -9.40 15.06
N TYR A 207 -14.33 -10.55 15.73
CA TYR A 207 -15.61 -11.17 16.04
C TYR A 207 -16.32 -10.42 17.19
N GLN A 208 -16.34 -9.10 17.06
CA GLN A 208 -16.95 -8.17 18.00
C GLN A 208 -17.48 -6.96 17.25
N ALA A 209 -18.74 -6.63 17.46
CA ALA A 209 -19.32 -5.39 16.97
C ALA A 209 -18.94 -4.20 17.86
N PHE A 210 -18.80 -3.01 17.25
CA PHE A 210 -18.52 -1.76 17.95
C PHE A 210 -19.62 -0.75 17.68
N LYS A 211 -20.17 -0.13 18.73
CA LYS A 211 -21.26 0.85 18.64
C LYS A 211 -20.78 2.26 18.93
N ASP A 212 -21.41 3.25 18.30
CA ASP A 212 -21.17 4.68 18.52
C ASP A 212 -19.71 5.10 18.29
N TYR A 213 -18.93 4.38 17.49
CA TYR A 213 -17.59 4.80 17.12
C TYR A 213 -17.64 6.02 16.20
N LYS A 214 -16.64 6.87 16.26
CA LYS A 214 -16.57 8.09 15.45
C LYS A 214 -15.45 7.99 14.43
N VAL A 215 -15.80 7.97 13.16
CA VAL A 215 -14.86 8.12 12.06
C VAL A 215 -14.72 9.59 11.68
N THR A 216 -13.49 10.02 11.40
CA THR A 216 -13.18 11.38 10.95
C THR A 216 -12.31 11.34 9.72
N ALA A 217 -12.56 12.26 8.78
CA ALA A 217 -11.70 12.52 7.64
C ALA A 217 -11.31 13.99 7.63
N GLU A 218 -10.04 14.25 7.39
CA GLU A 218 -9.47 15.59 7.25
C GLU A 218 -8.64 15.64 5.97
N VAL A 219 -8.80 16.74 5.21
CA VAL A 219 -8.01 16.98 4.01
C VAL A 219 -7.10 18.17 4.24
N TYR A 220 -5.84 18.01 3.88
CA TYR A 220 -4.81 19.03 3.99
C TYR A 220 -4.23 19.33 2.61
N ASP A 221 -4.03 20.60 2.31
CA ASP A 221 -3.32 21.01 1.10
C ASP A 221 -1.81 20.76 1.22
N LEU A 222 -1.06 20.98 0.15
CA LEU A 222 0.39 20.81 0.13
C LEU A 222 1.12 21.73 1.16
N ASN A 223 0.49 22.85 1.56
CA ASN A 223 1.01 23.75 2.58
C ASN A 223 0.64 23.31 4.01
N SER A 224 0.07 22.11 4.16
CA SER A 224 -0.37 21.55 5.45
C SER A 224 -1.55 22.27 6.10
N LYS A 225 -2.26 23.08 5.34
CA LYS A 225 -3.48 23.75 5.79
C LYS A 225 -4.65 22.78 5.68
N LYS A 226 -5.39 22.58 6.76
CA LYS A 226 -6.65 21.84 6.72
C LYS A 226 -7.67 22.63 5.89
N VAL A 227 -8.13 22.03 4.80
CA VAL A 227 -9.05 22.66 3.84
C VAL A 227 -10.46 22.06 3.87
N TRP A 228 -10.60 20.87 4.45
CA TRP A 228 -11.88 20.19 4.60
C TRP A 228 -11.85 19.22 5.79
N GLY A 229 -13.00 18.91 6.35
CA GLY A 229 -13.12 17.88 7.37
C GLY A 229 -14.55 17.50 7.67
N LYS A 230 -14.78 16.23 7.96
CA LYS A 230 -16.06 15.64 8.32
C LYS A 230 -15.88 14.56 9.36
N SER A 231 -16.90 14.36 10.19
CA SER A 231 -16.95 13.24 11.13
C SER A 231 -18.36 12.68 11.18
N GLN A 232 -18.45 11.36 11.45
CA GLN A 232 -19.71 10.66 11.58
C GLN A 232 -19.60 9.58 12.64
N LYS A 233 -20.66 9.40 13.43
CA LYS A 233 -20.81 8.23 14.31
C LYS A 233 -21.34 7.05 13.49
N ILE A 234 -20.84 5.87 13.78
CA ILE A 234 -21.20 4.63 13.11
C ILE A 234 -21.25 3.46 14.10
N ASP A 235 -22.07 2.50 13.77
CA ASP A 235 -22.00 1.16 14.34
C ASP A 235 -21.24 0.26 13.35
N ILE A 236 -20.32 -0.53 13.85
CA ILE A 236 -19.45 -1.38 13.05
C ILE A 236 -19.82 -2.84 13.37
N PRO A 237 -20.27 -3.63 12.37
CA PRO A 237 -20.61 -5.04 12.58
C PRO A 237 -19.36 -5.85 12.97
N GLU A 238 -19.57 -6.97 13.65
CA GLU A 238 -18.52 -7.99 13.82
C GLU A 238 -18.16 -8.58 12.44
N ASP A 239 -16.89 -8.87 12.24
CA ASP A 239 -16.34 -9.51 11.04
C ASP A 239 -16.91 -8.92 9.73
N GLY A 240 -16.99 -7.58 9.64
CA GLY A 240 -17.70 -6.91 8.56
C GLY A 240 -17.15 -5.55 8.16
N VAL A 241 -17.90 -4.87 7.30
CA VAL A 241 -17.52 -3.59 6.73
C VAL A 241 -18.69 -2.61 6.76
N VAL A 242 -18.41 -1.35 7.05
CA VAL A 242 -19.35 -0.22 6.83
C VAL A 242 -18.82 0.58 5.65
N ASN A 243 -19.40 0.34 4.47
CA ASN A 243 -18.97 1.00 3.24
C ASN A 243 -19.63 2.34 3.04
N ASP A 244 -18.96 3.22 2.29
CA ASP A 244 -19.49 4.48 1.76
C ASP A 244 -20.17 5.35 2.82
N ILE A 245 -19.57 5.45 4.02
CA ILE A 245 -20.10 6.17 5.18
C ILE A 245 -20.39 7.64 4.83
N PHE A 246 -19.44 8.28 4.13
CA PHE A 246 -19.61 9.60 3.53
C PHE A 246 -18.57 9.87 2.45
N THR A 247 -18.89 10.80 1.57
CA THR A 247 -17.97 11.29 0.53
C THR A 247 -17.13 12.43 1.06
N ILE A 248 -15.85 12.47 0.63
CA ILE A 248 -14.96 13.60 0.80
C ILE A 248 -15.18 14.58 -0.36
N ASP A 249 -15.67 15.76 -0.05
CA ASP A 249 -15.91 16.83 -1.03
C ASP A 249 -14.63 17.69 -1.12
N PHE A 250 -13.78 17.41 -2.10
CA PHE A 250 -12.55 18.16 -2.31
C PHE A 250 -12.85 19.58 -2.78
N PRO A 251 -12.28 20.63 -2.13
CA PRO A 251 -12.41 22.00 -2.60
C PRO A 251 -11.89 22.18 -4.03
N GLN A 252 -12.57 22.94 -4.86
CA GLN A 252 -12.18 23.16 -6.26
C GLN A 252 -10.79 23.77 -6.45
N ASN A 253 -10.31 24.52 -5.47
CA ASN A 253 -9.02 25.20 -5.48
C ASN A 253 -7.97 24.52 -4.59
N ILE A 254 -8.14 23.24 -4.30
CA ILE A 254 -7.13 22.48 -3.56
C ILE A 254 -5.84 22.35 -4.38
N THR A 255 -4.70 22.28 -3.70
CA THR A 255 -3.40 22.07 -4.37
C THR A 255 -3.36 20.77 -5.18
N GLN A 256 -2.53 20.72 -6.23
CA GLN A 256 -2.38 19.57 -7.11
C GLN A 256 -2.16 18.29 -6.28
N VAL A 257 -1.23 18.31 -5.34
CA VAL A 257 -1.07 17.28 -4.34
C VAL A 257 -1.70 17.70 -3.03
N HIS A 258 -2.39 16.78 -2.38
CA HIS A 258 -3.03 16.98 -1.11
C HIS A 258 -3.05 15.69 -0.30
N PHE A 259 -3.35 15.80 1.00
CA PHE A 259 -3.28 14.70 1.94
C PHE A 259 -4.64 14.45 2.58
N ILE A 260 -4.93 13.17 2.83
CA ILE A 260 -6.13 12.73 3.53
C ILE A 260 -5.70 11.99 4.79
N LYS A 261 -6.23 12.40 5.93
CA LYS A 261 -6.05 11.71 7.20
C LYS A 261 -7.38 11.18 7.70
N LEU A 262 -7.46 9.87 7.87
CA LEU A 262 -8.61 9.21 8.49
C LEU A 262 -8.25 8.78 9.90
N ARG A 263 -9.20 8.88 10.82
CA ARG A 263 -9.05 8.39 12.20
C ARG A 263 -10.36 7.80 12.68
N LEU A 264 -10.24 6.74 13.46
CA LEU A 264 -11.36 6.10 14.14
C LEU A 264 -11.17 6.25 15.65
N PHE A 265 -12.23 6.67 16.33
CA PHE A 265 -12.24 6.87 17.77
C PHE A 265 -13.30 6.00 18.42
N ASP A 266 -12.97 5.42 19.56
CA ASP A 266 -13.93 4.75 20.42
C ASP A 266 -14.89 5.72 21.13
N THR A 267 -15.83 5.17 21.89
CA THR A 267 -16.82 5.95 22.65
C THR A 267 -16.20 6.82 23.76
N LYS A 268 -14.97 6.55 24.16
CA LYS A 268 -14.21 7.36 25.16
C LYS A 268 -13.36 8.45 24.51
N GLY A 269 -13.36 8.52 23.16
CA GLY A 269 -12.55 9.47 22.40
C GLY A 269 -11.10 9.05 22.22
N LYS A 270 -10.75 7.79 22.52
CA LYS A 270 -9.42 7.23 22.25
C LYS A 270 -9.33 6.92 20.75
N GLU A 271 -8.27 7.35 20.09
CA GLU A 271 -7.94 6.93 18.72
C GLU A 271 -7.56 5.44 18.71
N VAL A 272 -8.27 4.65 17.91
CA VAL A 272 -8.11 3.19 17.83
C VAL A 272 -7.60 2.73 16.46
N ALA A 273 -7.73 3.56 15.43
CA ALA A 273 -7.12 3.35 14.11
C ALA A 273 -6.88 4.68 13.43
N ASN A 274 -5.85 4.74 12.61
CA ASN A 274 -5.59 5.88 11.73
C ASN A 274 -4.95 5.42 10.43
N THR A 275 -5.16 6.19 9.37
CA THR A 275 -4.54 5.97 8.09
C THR A 275 -4.33 7.29 7.35
N PHE A 276 -3.37 7.30 6.44
CA PHE A 276 -2.95 8.49 5.74
C PHE A 276 -2.77 8.20 4.25
N TYR A 277 -3.21 9.14 3.42
CA TYR A 277 -3.11 9.06 1.96
C TYR A 277 -2.56 10.36 1.40
N TRP A 278 -1.89 10.25 0.27
CA TRP A 278 -1.60 11.38 -0.62
C TRP A 278 -2.30 11.15 -1.95
N ARG A 279 -2.78 12.21 -2.53
CA ARG A 279 -3.55 12.18 -3.76
C ARG A 279 -3.19 13.36 -4.64
N SER A 280 -3.37 13.19 -5.95
CA SER A 280 -3.32 14.30 -6.90
C SER A 280 -4.70 14.61 -7.48
N ASN A 281 -4.85 15.81 -8.03
CA ASN A 281 -6.06 16.27 -8.71
C ASN A 281 -6.19 15.75 -10.15
N ASP A 282 -5.26 14.91 -10.60
CA ASP A 282 -5.32 14.39 -11.95
C ASP A 282 -6.60 13.59 -12.16
N LYS A 283 -7.17 13.77 -13.35
CA LYS A 283 -8.34 13.01 -13.75
C LYS A 283 -7.93 11.59 -14.06
N TYR A 284 -8.63 10.65 -13.45
CA TYR A 284 -8.52 9.26 -13.82
C TYR A 284 -9.34 9.00 -15.09
N GLU A 285 -8.68 8.56 -16.16
CA GLU A 285 -9.30 8.32 -17.48
C GLU A 285 -9.69 6.86 -17.71
N GLY A 286 -9.69 6.03 -16.66
CA GLY A 286 -9.98 4.61 -16.76
C GLY A 286 -8.80 3.78 -17.25
N ARG A 287 -9.04 2.49 -17.45
CA ARG A 287 -8.02 1.48 -17.79
C ARG A 287 -7.57 1.50 -19.25
N LYS A 288 -7.48 2.62 -19.88
CA LYS A 288 -7.06 2.67 -21.29
C LYS A 288 -5.66 2.11 -21.53
N THR A 289 -4.88 1.97 -20.46
CA THR A 289 -3.56 1.33 -20.52
C THR A 289 -3.30 0.51 -19.26
N LEU A 290 -2.95 -0.76 -19.42
CA LEU A 290 -2.51 -1.61 -18.30
C LEU A 290 -1.21 -1.12 -17.64
N THR A 291 -0.47 -0.26 -18.31
CA THR A 291 0.88 0.17 -17.94
C THR A 291 1.05 1.68 -18.00
N GLY A 292 0.03 2.43 -18.36
CA GLY A 292 0.18 3.85 -18.53
C GLY A 292 -0.35 4.60 -17.33
N PRO A 293 0.45 5.50 -16.81
CA PRO A 293 -0.10 6.54 -16.02
C PRO A 293 -0.87 7.45 -16.93
N THR A 294 -1.98 7.72 -16.55
CA THR A 294 -2.41 9.08 -16.56
C THR A 294 -1.46 9.76 -15.60
N SER A 295 -0.71 10.74 -16.04
CA SER A 295 0.22 11.47 -15.21
C SER A 295 -0.43 11.79 -13.86
N SER A 296 0.08 11.25 -12.80
CA SER A 296 -0.36 11.67 -11.47
C SER A 296 0.63 12.74 -11.02
N GLY A 297 0.19 13.98 -10.95
CA GLY A 297 1.02 15.11 -10.60
C GLY A 297 1.51 15.12 -9.16
N PHE A 298 2.24 14.08 -8.75
CA PHE A 298 2.93 14.03 -7.46
C PHE A 298 4.27 14.76 -7.46
N GLU A 299 4.70 15.33 -8.59
CA GLU A 299 5.93 16.14 -8.67
C GLU A 299 5.97 17.26 -7.64
N ASP A 300 4.81 17.81 -7.31
CA ASP A 300 4.68 18.87 -6.33
C ASP A 300 5.09 18.45 -4.91
N LEU A 301 5.22 17.14 -4.61
CA LEU A 301 5.78 16.67 -3.35
C LEU A 301 7.22 17.17 -3.14
N SER A 302 7.97 17.40 -4.21
CA SER A 302 9.31 18.01 -4.15
C SER A 302 9.30 19.44 -3.59
N LYS A 303 8.15 20.12 -3.60
CA LYS A 303 7.96 21.47 -3.03
C LYS A 303 7.65 21.47 -1.54
N LEU A 304 7.47 20.29 -0.92
CA LEU A 304 7.24 20.21 0.53
C LEU A 304 8.42 20.82 1.30
N LYS A 305 8.09 21.61 2.30
CA LYS A 305 9.11 22.16 3.20
C LYS A 305 9.71 21.03 4.03
N GLN A 306 11.01 21.05 4.14
CA GLN A 306 11.70 20.12 5.04
C GLN A 306 11.25 20.36 6.48
N VAL A 307 11.01 19.28 7.20
CA VAL A 307 10.58 19.28 8.60
C VAL A 307 11.66 18.64 9.46
N GLN A 308 12.06 19.37 10.50
CA GLN A 308 12.99 18.84 11.49
C GLN A 308 12.20 18.16 12.61
N LEU A 309 12.25 16.82 12.61
CA LEU A 309 11.60 16.01 13.63
C LEU A 309 12.44 15.97 14.90
N LYS A 310 11.78 15.91 16.06
CA LYS A 310 12.42 15.62 17.34
C LYS A 310 12.21 14.16 17.66
N THR A 311 13.30 13.45 17.94
CA THR A 311 13.28 12.03 18.28
C THR A 311 13.80 11.81 19.69
N ARG A 312 13.19 10.89 20.41
CA ARG A 312 13.66 10.33 21.66
C ARG A 312 13.60 8.81 21.54
N TYR A 313 14.53 8.09 22.09
CA TYR A 313 14.49 6.65 22.10
C TYR A 313 14.88 6.09 23.46
N GLN A 314 14.40 4.91 23.73
CA GLN A 314 14.71 4.09 24.89
C GLN A 314 14.97 2.66 24.42
N THR A 315 16.00 2.06 24.96
CA THR A 315 16.28 0.64 24.73
C THR A 315 15.87 -0.16 25.95
N TYR A 316 15.29 -1.33 25.74
CA TYR A 316 14.98 -2.27 26.81
C TYR A 316 15.08 -3.71 26.30
N GLN A 317 15.15 -4.65 27.23
CA GLN A 317 15.27 -6.07 26.94
C GLN A 317 14.12 -6.84 27.59
N GLU A 318 13.54 -7.75 26.84
CA GLU A 318 12.55 -8.70 27.32
C GLU A 318 12.97 -10.11 26.91
N GLY A 319 13.41 -10.93 27.88
CA GLY A 319 14.06 -12.22 27.58
C GLY A 319 15.30 -12.03 26.74
N ASP A 320 15.42 -12.74 25.63
CA ASP A 320 16.56 -12.64 24.69
C ASP A 320 16.36 -11.58 23.61
N ARG A 321 15.27 -10.80 23.68
CA ARG A 321 14.94 -9.79 22.68
C ARG A 321 15.32 -8.39 23.15
N HIS A 322 15.97 -7.64 22.28
CA HIS A 322 16.28 -6.23 22.49
C HIS A 322 15.29 -5.36 21.70
N PHE A 323 14.79 -4.34 22.35
CA PHE A 323 13.79 -3.42 21.78
C PHE A 323 14.31 -1.99 21.83
N ILE A 324 13.96 -1.24 20.81
CA ILE A 324 14.12 0.21 20.74
C ILE A 324 12.73 0.82 20.61
N LYS A 325 12.34 1.61 21.60
CA LYS A 325 11.12 2.42 21.55
C LYS A 325 11.49 3.84 21.14
N ALA A 326 11.10 4.25 19.96
CA ALA A 326 11.30 5.60 19.46
C ALA A 326 10.02 6.44 19.58
N GLU A 327 10.16 7.65 20.11
CA GLU A 327 9.12 8.69 20.08
C GLU A 327 9.53 9.76 19.07
N ILE A 328 8.68 9.98 18.06
CA ILE A 328 8.91 11.00 17.05
C ILE A 328 7.89 12.09 17.21
N LYS A 329 8.35 13.31 17.32
CA LYS A 329 7.50 14.49 17.41
C LYS A 329 7.79 15.45 16.25
N ASN A 330 6.76 15.81 15.52
CA ASN A 330 6.80 16.91 14.60
C ASN A 330 6.43 18.21 15.38
N PRO A 331 7.38 19.12 15.63
CA PRO A 331 7.10 20.35 16.37
C PRO A 331 6.49 21.45 15.49
N SER A 332 6.46 21.22 14.16
CA SER A 332 5.95 22.19 13.19
C SER A 332 4.48 21.95 12.85
N SER A 333 3.86 22.89 12.15
CA SER A 333 2.54 22.74 11.53
C SER A 333 2.60 22.14 10.12
N THR A 334 3.80 21.79 9.62
CA THR A 334 4.03 21.24 8.29
C THR A 334 3.96 19.70 8.34
N VAL A 335 3.30 19.07 7.38
CA VAL A 335 3.26 17.62 7.26
C VAL A 335 4.67 17.07 7.10
N ALA A 336 5.06 16.12 7.95
CA ALA A 336 6.26 15.32 7.79
C ALA A 336 5.87 14.11 6.91
N PHE A 337 6.04 14.26 5.61
CA PHE A 337 5.64 13.26 4.66
C PHE A 337 6.70 12.17 4.50
N PHE A 338 6.27 10.93 4.40
CA PHE A 338 7.05 9.75 4.06
C PHE A 338 8.31 9.58 4.95
N THR A 339 8.12 9.71 6.27
CA THR A 339 9.18 9.57 7.27
C THR A 339 9.52 8.09 7.46
N GLN A 340 10.78 7.73 7.29
CA GLN A 340 11.33 6.41 7.57
C GLN A 340 12.11 6.40 8.89
N LEU A 341 11.96 5.32 9.66
CA LEU A 341 12.85 4.99 10.77
C LEU A 341 13.75 3.84 10.34
N GLN A 342 15.04 4.00 10.56
CA GLN A 342 16.02 2.99 10.22
C GLN A 342 16.97 2.80 11.41
N LEU A 343 17.32 1.55 11.70
CA LEU A 343 18.38 1.21 12.63
C LEU A 343 19.67 1.09 11.82
N LEU A 344 20.59 2.01 12.07
CA LEU A 344 21.92 1.95 11.47
C LEU A 344 22.83 1.21 12.43
N GLY A 345 23.54 0.18 11.93
CA GLY A 345 24.52 -0.64 12.66
C GLY A 345 25.87 0.02 12.78
#